data_80e9c2ac435db70f44521a3cf5991675
#
_entry.id   80e9c2ac435db70f44521a3cf5991675
#
_cell.length_a   1.000
_cell.length_b   1.000
_cell.length_c   1.000
_cell.angle_alpha   90.00
_cell.angle_beta   90.00
_cell.angle_gamma   90.00
#
_symmetry.space_group_name_H-M   'P 1'
#
loop_
_entity.id
_entity.type
_entity.pdbx_description
1 polymer ?
#
loop_
_entity_poly.entity_id
_entity_poly.type
_entity_poly.pdbx_seq_one_letter_code
_entity_poly.pdbx_strand_id
1 'polypeptide(L)'
;MAKGIKETDYKKRFMNGFQILCRSRHSYTVWSDCMALFAITLANTSILPLAKEEPFKSVYTGREREYLRIIKSYEKKEQKLFPQMFALLVEELEKNPNQDLLGELYMLLQISNKNAGQFFTPYGVCKAMTSVTFNRKELGKTVHKEGYASVYDCACGAGATLISASEQCKEMFKKYNYQNHVYFVGQDVDITCVYMCYIQLALHGLAGYVIHGNTLIKPEPELPKDLENIYFTPIWFSDVWTMRRLFHNQDILGRKLKHGCSRD
;
A
#
# COMPACT_ATOMS: atom_id res chain seq x y z
N MET A 1 -2.35 -24.68 -30.22
CA MET A 1 -1.13 -23.85 -30.21
C MET A 1 -1.42 -22.63 -29.36
N ALA A 2 -0.94 -22.64 -28.11
CA ALA A 2 -1.06 -21.48 -27.21
C ALA A 2 -0.20 -20.35 -27.79
N LYS A 3 -0.80 -19.22 -28.17
CA LYS A 3 -0.07 -18.00 -28.48
C LYS A 3 0.69 -17.60 -27.21
N GLY A 4 2.01 -17.74 -27.24
CA GLY A 4 2.87 -17.24 -26.18
C GLY A 4 2.55 -15.77 -25.93
N ILE A 5 2.18 -15.45 -24.70
CA ILE A 5 2.01 -14.08 -24.21
C ILE A 5 3.36 -13.41 -24.51
N LYS A 6 3.38 -12.42 -25.40
CA LYS A 6 4.57 -11.60 -25.61
C LYS A 6 4.86 -10.95 -24.24
N GLU A 7 5.95 -11.38 -23.63
CA GLU A 7 6.46 -10.78 -22.41
C GLU A 7 6.56 -9.28 -22.63
N THR A 8 5.80 -8.51 -21.86
CA THR A 8 5.73 -7.07 -22.03
C THR A 8 7.10 -6.46 -21.81
N ASP A 9 7.49 -5.48 -22.59
CA ASP A 9 8.84 -4.89 -22.59
C ASP A 9 9.28 -4.42 -21.18
N TYR A 10 8.35 -3.93 -20.35
CA TYR A 10 8.66 -3.51 -18.98
C TYR A 10 9.11 -4.68 -18.09
N LYS A 11 8.49 -5.89 -18.20
CA LYS A 11 8.88 -7.07 -17.43
C LYS A 11 10.34 -7.45 -17.72
N LYS A 12 10.70 -7.49 -18.99
CA LYS A 12 12.09 -7.78 -19.40
C LYS A 12 13.09 -6.74 -18.86
N ARG A 13 12.74 -5.46 -19.00
CA ARG A 13 13.60 -4.37 -18.53
C ARG A 13 13.75 -4.40 -17.02
N PHE A 14 12.65 -4.61 -16.28
CA PHE A 14 12.68 -4.76 -14.82
C PHE A 14 13.52 -5.97 -14.41
N MET A 15 13.28 -7.14 -15.00
CA MET A 15 14.04 -8.36 -14.73
C MET A 15 15.53 -8.19 -15.00
N ASN A 16 15.90 -7.54 -16.09
CA ASN A 16 17.31 -7.25 -16.41
C ASN A 16 17.98 -6.38 -15.34
N GLY A 17 17.31 -5.30 -14.90
CA GLY A 17 17.81 -4.46 -13.81
C GLY A 17 17.96 -5.25 -12.51
N PHE A 18 16.96 -6.04 -12.16
CA PHE A 18 16.95 -6.89 -10.98
C PHE A 18 18.09 -7.94 -11.00
N GLN A 19 18.28 -8.64 -12.13
CA GLN A 19 19.33 -9.63 -12.29
C GLN A 19 20.74 -9.02 -12.16
N ILE A 20 20.95 -7.78 -12.63
CA ILE A 20 22.21 -7.07 -12.42
C ILE A 20 22.47 -6.89 -10.92
N LEU A 21 21.47 -6.48 -10.14
CA LEU A 21 21.58 -6.32 -8.68
C LEU A 21 21.81 -7.64 -7.96
N CYS A 22 21.30 -8.75 -8.49
CA CYS A 22 21.44 -10.09 -7.92
C CYS A 22 22.80 -10.77 -8.19
N ARG A 23 23.70 -10.18 -8.97
CA ARG A 23 25.00 -10.81 -9.31
C ARG A 23 25.85 -11.17 -8.10
N SER A 24 25.76 -10.38 -7.05
CA SER A 24 26.54 -10.55 -5.80
C SER A 24 25.68 -10.66 -4.55
N ARG A 25 24.35 -10.75 -4.70
CA ARG A 25 23.39 -10.71 -3.59
C ARG A 25 22.28 -11.73 -3.82
N HIS A 26 21.73 -12.23 -2.72
CA HIS A 26 20.57 -13.13 -2.79
C HIS A 26 19.33 -12.38 -3.32
N SER A 27 18.54 -13.03 -4.18
CA SER A 27 17.38 -12.44 -4.84
C SER A 27 16.34 -11.84 -3.86
N TYR A 28 16.07 -12.54 -2.76
CA TYR A 28 15.17 -12.05 -1.72
C TYR A 28 15.70 -10.75 -1.06
N THR A 29 16.99 -10.67 -0.77
CA THR A 29 17.61 -9.45 -0.22
C THR A 29 17.46 -8.27 -1.19
N VAL A 30 17.78 -8.49 -2.47
CA VAL A 30 17.63 -7.44 -3.49
C VAL A 30 16.18 -7.00 -3.64
N TRP A 31 15.21 -7.95 -3.60
CA TRP A 31 13.80 -7.62 -3.66
C TRP A 31 13.36 -6.79 -2.47
N SER A 32 13.69 -7.23 -1.26
CA SER A 32 13.36 -6.51 -0.02
C SER A 32 13.95 -5.11 -0.01
N ASP A 33 15.20 -4.95 -0.45
CA ASP A 33 15.87 -3.65 -0.58
C ASP A 33 15.19 -2.75 -1.63
N CYS A 34 14.80 -3.30 -2.79
CA CYS A 34 14.03 -2.57 -3.80
C CYS A 34 12.70 -2.06 -3.21
N MET A 35 11.94 -2.94 -2.57
CA MET A 35 10.64 -2.58 -1.99
C MET A 35 10.80 -1.55 -0.88
N ALA A 36 11.80 -1.70 0.00
CA ALA A 36 12.10 -0.73 1.04
C ALA A 36 12.44 0.66 0.46
N LEU A 37 13.37 0.73 -0.51
CA LEU A 37 13.78 1.99 -1.14
C LEU A 37 12.60 2.71 -1.81
N PHE A 38 11.75 1.98 -2.54
CA PHE A 38 10.57 2.55 -3.22
C PHE A 38 9.52 3.02 -2.21
N ALA A 39 9.21 2.19 -1.21
CA ALA A 39 8.23 2.54 -0.18
C ALA A 39 8.68 3.73 0.66
N ILE A 40 9.93 3.75 1.11
CA ILE A 40 10.47 4.86 1.90
C ILE A 40 10.47 6.16 1.10
N THR A 41 10.86 6.13 -0.17
CA THR A 41 10.84 7.32 -1.04
C THR A 41 9.44 7.90 -1.14
N LEU A 42 8.43 7.08 -1.44
CA LEU A 42 7.04 7.53 -1.52
C LEU A 42 6.51 8.04 -0.16
N ALA A 43 6.77 7.29 0.91
CA ALA A 43 6.27 7.61 2.24
C ALA A 43 6.91 8.89 2.79
N ASN A 44 8.23 9.05 2.65
CA ASN A 44 8.91 10.25 3.10
C ASN A 44 8.51 11.49 2.31
N THR A 45 8.30 11.35 0.99
CA THR A 45 7.76 12.45 0.16
C THR A 45 6.38 12.88 0.65
N SER A 46 5.51 11.92 1.01
CA SER A 46 4.15 12.19 1.49
C SER A 46 4.11 12.94 2.81
N ILE A 47 5.01 12.64 3.74
CA ILE A 47 5.06 13.26 5.08
C ILE A 47 6.03 14.43 5.18
N LEU A 48 6.80 14.74 4.14
CA LEU A 48 7.82 15.80 4.16
C LEU A 48 7.29 17.16 4.70
N PRO A 49 6.09 17.63 4.33
CA PRO A 49 5.55 18.87 4.87
C PRO A 49 5.31 18.83 6.39
N LEU A 50 5.08 17.64 6.95
CA LEU A 50 4.78 17.38 8.35
C LEU A 50 6.03 17.01 9.17
N ALA A 51 7.16 16.71 8.51
CA ALA A 51 8.38 16.20 9.13
C ALA A 51 9.18 17.24 9.95
N LYS A 52 8.62 18.43 10.17
CA LYS A 52 9.19 19.47 11.04
C LYS A 52 8.87 19.23 12.51
N GLU A 53 7.78 18.53 12.82
CA GLU A 53 7.26 18.30 14.16
C GLU A 53 7.01 16.81 14.43
N GLU A 54 7.02 16.45 15.71
CA GLU A 54 6.68 15.10 16.14
C GLU A 54 5.16 14.84 15.96
N PRO A 55 4.76 13.60 15.66
CA PRO A 55 5.60 12.38 15.54
C PRO A 55 6.25 12.20 14.17
N PHE A 56 5.91 12.98 13.16
CA PHE A 56 6.38 12.77 11.78
C PHE A 56 7.88 13.02 11.59
N LYS A 57 8.50 13.86 12.43
CA LYS A 57 9.95 14.11 12.41
C LYS A 57 10.74 12.83 12.70
N SER A 58 10.39 12.12 13.75
CA SER A 58 11.03 10.86 14.12
C SER A 58 10.81 9.78 13.06
N VAL A 59 9.60 9.64 12.56
CA VAL A 59 9.25 8.70 11.49
C VAL A 59 10.05 8.98 10.21
N TYR A 60 10.10 10.23 9.78
CA TYR A 60 10.87 10.65 8.60
C TYR A 60 12.37 10.32 8.77
N THR A 61 12.94 10.72 9.90
CA THR A 61 14.38 10.55 10.16
C THR A 61 14.76 9.07 10.27
N GLY A 62 13.91 8.25 10.87
CA GLY A 62 14.11 6.80 10.96
C GLY A 62 14.15 6.14 9.58
N ARG A 63 13.18 6.46 8.73
CA ARG A 63 13.09 5.97 7.35
C ARG A 63 14.24 6.46 6.48
N GLU A 64 14.64 7.72 6.60
CA GLU A 64 15.77 8.26 5.86
C GLU A 64 17.08 7.55 6.22
N ARG A 65 17.27 7.25 7.50
CA ARG A 65 18.43 6.46 7.96
C ARG A 65 18.45 5.07 7.33
N GLU A 66 17.31 4.40 7.29
CA GLU A 66 17.17 3.08 6.68
C GLU A 66 17.42 3.14 5.17
N TYR A 67 16.84 4.12 4.47
CA TYR A 67 17.10 4.35 3.05
C TYR A 67 18.59 4.50 2.77
N LEU A 68 19.27 5.35 3.54
CA LEU A 68 20.71 5.60 3.38
C LEU A 68 21.54 4.36 3.72
N ARG A 69 21.13 3.56 4.68
CA ARG A 69 21.79 2.28 5.02
C ARG A 69 21.72 1.31 3.84
N ILE A 70 20.55 1.15 3.24
CA ILE A 70 20.35 0.25 2.11
C ILE A 70 21.10 0.75 0.89
N ILE A 71 20.87 1.97 0.45
CA ILE A 71 21.43 2.46 -0.83
C ILE A 71 22.96 2.50 -0.82
N LYS A 72 23.60 2.76 0.34
CA LYS A 72 25.06 2.73 0.50
C LYS A 72 25.67 1.34 0.33
N SER A 73 24.89 0.27 0.47
CA SER A 73 25.37 -1.11 0.26
C SER A 73 25.51 -1.47 -1.22
N TYR A 74 25.05 -0.60 -2.12
CA TYR A 74 25.11 -0.78 -3.57
C TYR A 74 26.13 0.15 -4.20
N GLU A 75 26.83 -0.32 -5.26
CA GLU A 75 27.74 0.51 -6.02
C GLU A 75 27.00 1.66 -6.75
N LYS A 76 27.69 2.78 -7.00
CA LYS A 76 27.08 3.96 -7.68
C LYS A 76 26.40 3.63 -9.02
N LYS A 77 26.93 2.67 -9.77
CA LYS A 77 26.31 2.21 -11.03
C LYS A 77 25.03 1.40 -10.78
N GLU A 78 24.99 0.61 -9.69
CA GLU A 78 23.81 -0.16 -9.29
C GLU A 78 22.72 0.74 -8.71
N GLN A 79 23.08 1.76 -7.94
CA GLN A 79 22.14 2.74 -7.37
C GLN A 79 21.24 3.39 -8.42
N LYS A 80 21.75 3.58 -9.64
CA LYS A 80 20.99 4.16 -10.76
C LYS A 80 19.89 3.23 -11.29
N LEU A 81 19.95 1.95 -11.01
CA LEU A 81 18.94 0.97 -11.46
C LEU A 81 17.63 1.11 -10.66
N PHE A 82 17.69 1.45 -9.37
CA PHE A 82 16.49 1.57 -8.55
C PHE A 82 15.46 2.57 -9.11
N PRO A 83 15.81 3.85 -9.38
CA PRO A 83 14.84 4.78 -9.96
C PRO A 83 14.38 4.37 -11.36
N GLN A 84 15.21 3.71 -12.16
CA GLN A 84 14.81 3.20 -13.47
C GLN A 84 13.79 2.07 -13.34
N MET A 85 14.02 1.13 -12.41
CA MET A 85 13.08 0.05 -12.12
C MET A 85 11.76 0.58 -11.55
N PHE A 86 11.82 1.57 -10.67
CA PHE A 86 10.62 2.22 -10.14
C PHE A 86 9.80 2.90 -11.24
N ALA A 87 10.44 3.61 -12.16
CA ALA A 87 9.77 4.24 -13.30
C ALA A 87 9.02 3.22 -14.18
N LEU A 88 9.57 2.01 -14.37
CA LEU A 88 8.91 0.95 -15.11
C LEU A 88 7.62 0.46 -14.42
N LEU A 89 7.59 0.43 -13.08
CA LEU A 89 6.38 0.10 -12.34
C LEU A 89 5.29 1.16 -12.53
N VAL A 90 5.68 2.43 -12.47
CA VAL A 90 4.76 3.56 -12.70
C VAL A 90 4.19 3.51 -14.12
N GLU A 91 5.04 3.40 -15.14
CA GLU A 91 4.63 3.32 -16.55
C GLU A 91 3.66 2.16 -16.81
N GLU A 92 3.87 1.02 -16.17
CA GLU A 92 2.99 -0.14 -16.36
C GLU A 92 1.64 0.04 -15.67
N LEU A 93 1.62 0.54 -14.44
CA LEU A 93 0.38 0.78 -13.71
C LEU A 93 -0.45 1.91 -14.34
N GLU A 94 0.17 2.90 -14.97
CA GLU A 94 -0.56 3.91 -15.76
C GLU A 94 -1.28 3.30 -16.97
N LYS A 95 -0.66 2.31 -17.63
CA LYS A 95 -1.24 1.62 -18.80
C LYS A 95 -2.28 0.59 -18.41
N ASN A 96 -2.02 -0.14 -17.34
CA ASN A 96 -2.83 -1.25 -16.87
C ASN A 96 -2.95 -1.24 -15.33
N PRO A 97 -3.85 -0.42 -14.76
CA PRO A 97 -3.99 -0.31 -13.31
C PRO A 97 -4.67 -1.51 -12.64
N ASN A 98 -5.35 -2.38 -13.40
CA ASN A 98 -6.18 -3.45 -12.85
C ASN A 98 -5.39 -4.77 -12.74
N GLN A 99 -4.32 -4.77 -11.94
CA GLN A 99 -3.43 -5.92 -11.76
C GLN A 99 -2.72 -5.89 -10.40
N ASP A 100 -2.27 -7.03 -9.91
CA ASP A 100 -1.30 -7.16 -8.82
C ASP A 100 0.12 -7.21 -9.42
N LEU A 101 0.65 -6.05 -9.78
CA LEU A 101 1.93 -5.95 -10.48
C LEU A 101 3.10 -6.51 -9.67
N LEU A 102 3.18 -6.16 -8.38
CA LEU A 102 4.31 -6.56 -7.53
C LEU A 102 4.21 -8.02 -7.11
N GLY A 103 3.01 -8.53 -6.82
CA GLY A 103 2.80 -9.97 -6.56
C GLY A 103 3.15 -10.82 -7.77
N GLU A 104 2.75 -10.41 -8.99
CA GLU A 104 3.15 -11.09 -10.21
C GLU A 104 4.66 -11.09 -10.45
N LEU A 105 5.34 -9.95 -10.26
CA LEU A 105 6.79 -9.85 -10.41
C LEU A 105 7.52 -10.72 -9.38
N TYR A 106 7.06 -10.72 -8.12
CA TYR A 106 7.62 -11.59 -7.07
C TYR A 106 7.57 -13.06 -7.46
N MET A 107 6.41 -13.52 -7.92
CA MET A 107 6.22 -14.91 -8.35
C MET A 107 7.02 -15.24 -9.61
N LEU A 108 7.07 -14.32 -10.59
CA LEU A 108 7.82 -14.48 -11.84
C LEU A 108 9.35 -14.60 -11.60
N LEU A 109 9.87 -13.81 -10.68
CA LEU A 109 11.29 -13.82 -10.31
C LEU A 109 11.67 -15.02 -9.43
N GLN A 110 10.70 -15.87 -9.09
CA GLN A 110 10.89 -17.03 -8.21
C GLN A 110 11.62 -16.66 -6.90
N ILE A 111 11.26 -15.49 -6.37
CA ILE A 111 11.83 -15.01 -5.12
C ILE A 111 11.34 -15.91 -4.01
N SER A 112 12.18 -16.82 -3.57
CA SER A 112 11.84 -17.76 -2.50
C SER A 112 12.32 -17.22 -1.15
N ASN A 113 11.39 -16.95 -0.27
CA ASN A 113 11.70 -16.93 1.15
C ASN A 113 11.52 -18.36 1.69
N LYS A 114 12.61 -19.13 1.74
CA LYS A 114 12.60 -20.54 2.20
C LYS A 114 12.00 -20.70 3.60
N ASN A 115 12.02 -19.65 4.41
CA ASN A 115 11.54 -19.68 5.79
C ASN A 115 10.06 -19.29 5.95
N ALA A 116 9.46 -18.61 4.96
CA ALA A 116 8.09 -18.09 5.07
C ALA A 116 7.06 -18.86 4.23
N GLY A 117 7.48 -19.62 3.21
CA GLY A 117 6.55 -20.35 2.32
C GLY A 117 5.48 -19.43 1.68
N GLN A 118 5.82 -18.18 1.43
CA GLN A 118 4.87 -17.17 0.95
C GLN A 118 4.50 -17.41 -0.50
N PHE A 119 3.20 -17.61 -0.71
CA PHE A 119 2.59 -17.67 -2.03
C PHE A 119 1.52 -16.58 -2.11
N PHE A 120 1.65 -15.66 -3.07
CA PHE A 120 0.61 -14.66 -3.30
C PHE A 120 -0.57 -15.29 -4.02
N THR A 121 -1.77 -14.95 -3.57
CA THR A 121 -3.01 -15.40 -4.23
C THR A 121 -3.09 -14.78 -5.62
N PRO A 122 -3.28 -15.57 -6.69
CA PRO A 122 -3.40 -15.03 -8.05
C PRO A 122 -4.49 -13.95 -8.13
N TYR A 123 -4.21 -12.84 -8.82
CA TYR A 123 -5.11 -11.69 -8.88
C TYR A 123 -6.53 -12.03 -9.35
N GLY A 124 -6.66 -12.97 -10.30
CA GLY A 124 -7.97 -13.47 -10.73
C GLY A 124 -8.79 -14.13 -9.61
N VAL A 125 -8.12 -14.81 -8.68
CA VAL A 125 -8.77 -15.40 -7.49
C VAL A 125 -9.20 -14.29 -6.52
N CYS A 126 -8.36 -13.28 -6.29
CA CYS A 126 -8.71 -12.11 -5.47
C CYS A 126 -9.96 -11.39 -6.04
N LYS A 127 -10.03 -11.23 -7.37
CA LYS A 127 -11.22 -10.66 -8.05
C LYS A 127 -12.47 -11.49 -7.85
N ALA A 128 -12.37 -12.81 -7.95
CA ALA A 128 -13.51 -13.70 -7.70
C ALA A 128 -13.97 -13.61 -6.23
N MET A 129 -13.02 -13.67 -5.28
CA MET A 129 -13.32 -13.53 -3.85
C MET A 129 -13.99 -12.19 -3.54
N THR A 130 -13.41 -11.07 -3.97
CA THR A 130 -13.98 -9.73 -3.76
C THR A 130 -15.36 -9.58 -4.40
N SER A 131 -15.60 -10.14 -5.58
CA SER A 131 -16.91 -10.05 -6.23
C SER A 131 -18.02 -10.73 -5.42
N VAL A 132 -17.70 -11.77 -4.66
CA VAL A 132 -18.65 -12.52 -3.81
C VAL A 132 -18.79 -11.90 -2.42
N THR A 133 -17.68 -11.47 -1.81
CA THR A 133 -17.66 -11.02 -0.41
C THR A 133 -17.91 -9.53 -0.24
N PHE A 134 -17.66 -8.72 -1.28
CA PHE A 134 -17.74 -7.26 -1.21
C PHE A 134 -19.21 -6.78 -1.11
N ASN A 135 -19.60 -6.33 0.06
CA ASN A 135 -20.97 -5.88 0.33
C ASN A 135 -21.19 -4.44 -0.14
N ARG A 136 -21.46 -4.28 -1.45
CA ARG A 136 -21.72 -2.97 -2.10
C ARG A 136 -22.84 -2.18 -1.42
N LYS A 137 -23.92 -2.86 -0.95
CA LYS A 137 -25.06 -2.21 -0.31
C LYS A 137 -24.68 -1.60 1.03
N GLU A 138 -23.94 -2.34 1.84
CA GLU A 138 -23.50 -1.87 3.16
C GLU A 138 -22.48 -0.75 3.03
N LEU A 139 -21.48 -0.89 2.16
CA LEU A 139 -20.52 0.17 1.87
C LEU A 139 -21.23 1.46 1.43
N GLY A 140 -22.23 1.35 0.54
CA GLY A 140 -23.00 2.50 0.06
C GLY A 140 -23.80 3.19 1.16
N LYS A 141 -24.40 2.43 2.07
CA LYS A 141 -25.09 2.99 3.23
C LYS A 141 -24.12 3.72 4.16
N THR A 142 -22.97 3.12 4.44
CA THR A 142 -21.92 3.72 5.29
C THR A 142 -21.44 5.03 4.69
N VAL A 143 -21.08 5.05 3.40
CA VAL A 143 -20.67 6.28 2.71
C VAL A 143 -21.78 7.33 2.71
N HIS A 144 -23.06 6.93 2.53
CA HIS A 144 -24.17 7.90 2.56
C HIS A 144 -24.36 8.51 3.96
N LYS A 145 -24.19 7.70 5.01
CA LYS A 145 -24.42 8.11 6.41
C LYS A 145 -23.23 8.89 7.00
N GLU A 146 -22.01 8.38 6.80
CA GLU A 146 -20.79 8.90 7.45
C GLU A 146 -19.93 9.75 6.49
N GLY A 147 -20.29 9.81 5.20
CA GLY A 147 -19.55 10.50 4.14
C GLY A 147 -18.37 9.70 3.60
N TYR A 148 -17.92 8.65 4.29
CA TYR A 148 -16.83 7.78 3.87
C TYR A 148 -16.97 6.37 4.50
N ALA A 149 -16.17 5.43 3.99
CA ALA A 149 -16.04 4.08 4.53
C ALA A 149 -14.59 3.57 4.40
N SER A 150 -14.27 2.48 5.11
CA SER A 150 -12.98 1.80 5.00
C SER A 150 -13.12 0.39 4.46
N VAL A 151 -12.06 -0.09 3.83
CA VAL A 151 -11.85 -1.50 3.48
C VAL A 151 -10.57 -1.96 4.15
N TYR A 152 -10.64 -3.00 4.96
CA TYR A 152 -9.52 -3.53 5.73
C TYR A 152 -9.17 -4.94 5.30
N ASP A 153 -7.88 -5.19 5.06
CA ASP A 153 -7.31 -6.52 4.84
C ASP A 153 -6.25 -6.79 5.90
N CYS A 154 -6.52 -7.76 6.75
CA CYS A 154 -5.70 -8.11 7.91
C CYS A 154 -4.48 -8.98 7.60
N ALA A 155 -4.30 -9.43 6.36
CA ALA A 155 -3.16 -10.20 5.87
C ALA A 155 -2.93 -9.86 4.41
N CYS A 156 -2.65 -8.57 4.16
CA CYS A 156 -2.79 -7.95 2.84
C CYS A 156 -1.79 -8.44 1.79
N GLY A 157 -0.69 -9.11 2.20
CA GLY A 157 0.33 -9.53 1.25
C GLY A 157 0.81 -8.36 0.38
N ALA A 158 0.82 -8.55 -0.93
CA ALA A 158 1.12 -7.49 -1.90
C ALA A 158 -0.02 -6.48 -2.10
N GLY A 159 -1.22 -6.70 -1.54
CA GLY A 159 -2.36 -5.80 -1.67
C GLY A 159 -3.36 -6.17 -2.76
N ALA A 160 -3.25 -7.35 -3.37
CA ALA A 160 -4.11 -7.80 -4.46
C ALA A 160 -5.62 -7.72 -4.15
N THR A 161 -6.01 -8.08 -2.94
CA THR A 161 -7.40 -8.02 -2.47
C THR A 161 -7.89 -6.58 -2.35
N LEU A 162 -7.06 -5.67 -1.81
CA LEU A 162 -7.39 -4.25 -1.69
C LEU A 162 -7.50 -3.57 -3.06
N ILE A 163 -6.61 -3.90 -4.00
CA ILE A 163 -6.68 -3.41 -5.39
C ILE A 163 -7.98 -3.88 -6.04
N SER A 164 -8.31 -5.17 -5.91
CA SER A 164 -9.55 -5.72 -6.42
C SER A 164 -10.81 -5.09 -5.79
N ALA A 165 -10.77 -4.80 -4.48
CA ALA A 165 -11.84 -4.07 -3.79
C ALA A 165 -11.99 -2.65 -4.32
N SER A 166 -10.87 -1.98 -4.66
CA SER A 166 -10.90 -0.64 -5.25
C SER A 166 -11.57 -0.62 -6.63
N GLU A 167 -11.39 -1.66 -7.44
CA GLU A 167 -12.12 -1.83 -8.71
C GLU A 167 -13.64 -1.92 -8.47
N GLN A 168 -14.07 -2.69 -7.45
CA GLN A 168 -15.48 -2.77 -7.06
C GLN A 168 -16.04 -1.40 -6.63
N CYS A 169 -15.24 -0.62 -5.88
CA CYS A 169 -15.62 0.75 -5.51
C CYS A 169 -15.76 1.64 -6.74
N LYS A 170 -14.81 1.59 -7.69
CA LYS A 170 -14.84 2.36 -8.93
C LYS A 170 -16.10 2.06 -9.76
N GLU A 171 -16.48 0.80 -9.86
CA GLU A 171 -17.70 0.39 -10.56
C GLU A 171 -18.97 0.87 -9.86
N MET A 172 -18.98 0.84 -8.51
CA MET A 172 -20.12 1.23 -7.69
C MET A 172 -20.35 2.75 -7.71
N PHE A 173 -19.28 3.52 -7.58
CA PHE A 173 -19.34 4.99 -7.48
C PHE A 173 -19.12 5.70 -8.81
N LYS A 174 -19.77 5.25 -9.90
CA LYS A 174 -19.61 5.84 -11.25
C LYS A 174 -19.88 7.35 -11.33
N LYS A 175 -20.64 7.90 -10.41
CA LYS A 175 -21.02 9.34 -10.36
C LYS A 175 -20.11 10.18 -9.47
N TYR A 176 -19.26 9.56 -8.65
CA TYR A 176 -18.40 10.23 -7.68
C TYR A 176 -16.99 9.67 -7.79
N ASN A 177 -16.00 10.47 -7.40
CA ASN A 177 -14.65 9.94 -7.21
C ASN A 177 -14.61 9.12 -5.92
N TYR A 178 -14.64 7.77 -6.04
CA TYR A 178 -14.61 6.87 -4.89
C TYR A 178 -13.38 7.06 -3.99
N GLN A 179 -12.26 7.53 -4.55
CA GLN A 179 -11.03 7.81 -3.81
C GLN A 179 -11.21 8.91 -2.75
N ASN A 180 -12.27 9.70 -2.88
CA ASN A 180 -12.66 10.70 -1.88
C ASN A 180 -13.63 10.14 -0.81
N HIS A 181 -14.11 8.92 -0.96
CA HIS A 181 -15.14 8.33 -0.09
C HIS A 181 -14.75 6.99 0.53
N VAL A 182 -13.77 6.29 -0.02
CA VAL A 182 -13.31 5.00 0.49
C VAL A 182 -11.81 5.05 0.72
N TYR A 183 -11.38 4.66 1.91
CA TYR A 183 -9.96 4.46 2.19
C TYR A 183 -9.66 3.00 2.48
N PHE A 184 -8.40 2.62 2.24
CA PHE A 184 -7.96 1.24 2.27
C PHE A 184 -6.91 1.06 3.35
N VAL A 185 -7.07 0.02 4.16
CA VAL A 185 -6.15 -0.32 5.24
C VAL A 185 -5.64 -1.74 5.02
N GLY A 186 -4.33 -1.88 4.92
CA GLY A 186 -3.65 -3.18 4.90
C GLY A 186 -2.88 -3.41 6.20
N GLN A 187 -2.80 -4.65 6.65
CA GLN A 187 -1.90 -5.04 7.73
C GLN A 187 -1.22 -6.35 7.34
N ASP A 188 0.09 -6.45 7.56
CA ASP A 188 0.84 -7.68 7.35
C ASP A 188 1.99 -7.79 8.35
N VAL A 189 2.38 -9.01 8.69
CA VAL A 189 3.50 -9.31 9.58
C VAL A 189 4.86 -9.23 8.87
N ASP A 190 4.88 -9.39 7.55
CA ASP A 190 6.09 -9.27 6.74
C ASP A 190 6.23 -7.84 6.21
N ILE A 191 7.30 -7.18 6.60
CA ILE A 191 7.59 -5.80 6.18
C ILE A 191 7.74 -5.67 4.65
N THR A 192 8.20 -6.71 3.95
CA THR A 192 8.31 -6.68 2.48
C THR A 192 6.92 -6.70 1.85
N CYS A 193 5.98 -7.45 2.39
CA CYS A 193 4.56 -7.42 1.99
C CYS A 193 3.95 -6.04 2.25
N VAL A 194 4.21 -5.46 3.41
CA VAL A 194 3.77 -4.09 3.74
C VAL A 194 4.27 -3.08 2.71
N TYR A 195 5.55 -3.13 2.33
CA TYR A 195 6.11 -2.27 1.30
C TYR A 195 5.44 -2.48 -0.06
N MET A 196 5.26 -3.73 -0.49
CA MET A 196 4.60 -4.06 -1.76
C MET A 196 3.17 -3.53 -1.80
N CYS A 197 2.38 -3.82 -0.77
CA CYS A 197 1.01 -3.34 -0.64
C CYS A 197 0.97 -1.81 -0.67
N TYR A 198 1.79 -1.16 0.15
CA TYR A 198 1.85 0.30 0.24
C TYR A 198 2.19 0.96 -1.11
N ILE A 199 3.23 0.46 -1.81
CA ILE A 199 3.62 0.97 -3.13
C ILE A 199 2.44 0.87 -4.10
N GLN A 200 1.79 -0.29 -4.16
CA GLN A 200 0.66 -0.49 -5.06
C GLN A 200 -0.51 0.43 -4.73
N LEU A 201 -0.92 0.54 -3.46
CA LEU A 201 -2.00 1.46 -3.07
C LEU A 201 -1.66 2.92 -3.39
N ALA A 202 -0.41 3.34 -3.14
CA ALA A 202 0.05 4.70 -3.42
C ALA A 202 0.02 5.01 -4.93
N LEU A 203 0.52 4.09 -5.76
CA LEU A 203 0.55 4.26 -7.23
C LEU A 203 -0.85 4.17 -7.87
N HIS A 204 -1.80 3.45 -7.25
CA HIS A 204 -3.21 3.47 -7.66
C HIS A 204 -3.95 4.74 -7.21
N GLY A 205 -3.30 5.64 -6.49
CA GLY A 205 -3.92 6.85 -5.96
C GLY A 205 -5.01 6.56 -4.92
N LEU A 206 -4.90 5.47 -4.17
CA LEU A 206 -5.86 5.10 -3.14
C LEU A 206 -5.53 5.83 -1.84
N ALA A 207 -6.55 6.38 -1.18
CA ALA A 207 -6.40 6.91 0.16
C ALA A 207 -6.28 5.77 1.16
N GLY A 208 -5.39 5.88 2.15
CA GLY A 208 -5.27 4.89 3.20
C GLY A 208 -3.86 4.73 3.75
N TYR A 209 -3.64 3.59 4.38
CA TYR A 209 -2.35 3.26 4.99
C TYR A 209 -2.15 1.76 5.11
N VAL A 210 -0.89 1.36 5.25
CA VAL A 210 -0.51 -0.04 5.48
C VAL A 210 0.31 -0.13 6.75
N ILE A 211 0.03 -1.14 7.59
CA ILE A 211 0.58 -1.33 8.92
C ILE A 211 1.47 -2.56 8.93
N HIS A 212 2.70 -2.41 9.42
CA HIS A 212 3.56 -3.54 9.77
C HIS A 212 3.20 -4.04 11.17
N GLY A 213 2.58 -5.20 11.26
CA GLY A 213 2.16 -5.74 12.54
C GLY A 213 1.47 -7.10 12.45
N ASN A 214 1.50 -7.84 13.56
CA ASN A 214 0.87 -9.15 13.66
C ASN A 214 -0.61 -9.01 14.02
N THR A 215 -1.47 -9.24 13.05
CA THR A 215 -2.94 -9.14 13.18
C THR A 215 -3.53 -10.12 14.19
N LEU A 216 -2.92 -11.30 14.37
CA LEU A 216 -3.40 -12.29 15.35
C LEU A 216 -3.21 -11.81 16.79
N ILE A 217 -2.23 -10.94 17.02
CA ILE A 217 -1.96 -10.34 18.33
C ILE A 217 -2.71 -9.04 18.48
N LYS A 218 -2.65 -8.19 17.47
CA LYS A 218 -3.24 -6.85 17.48
C LYS A 218 -3.80 -6.49 16.11
N PRO A 219 -5.08 -6.82 15.84
CA PRO A 219 -5.75 -6.32 14.63
C PRO A 219 -5.97 -4.81 14.75
N GLU A 220 -5.62 -4.06 13.71
CA GLU A 220 -5.70 -2.60 13.72
C GLU A 220 -6.56 -2.08 12.56
N PRO A 221 -7.89 -2.28 12.61
CA PRO A 221 -8.80 -1.76 11.57
C PRO A 221 -8.93 -0.23 11.63
N GLU A 222 -8.54 0.38 12.76
CA GLU A 222 -8.50 1.83 12.96
C GLU A 222 -7.06 2.33 13.03
N LEU A 223 -6.87 3.63 12.82
CA LEU A 223 -5.53 4.24 12.83
C LEU A 223 -4.86 4.12 14.21
N PRO A 224 -3.72 3.41 14.31
CA PRO A 224 -2.96 3.30 15.55
C PRO A 224 -2.43 4.66 16.02
N LYS A 225 -2.17 4.77 17.32
CA LYS A 225 -1.54 5.98 17.89
C LYS A 225 -0.05 6.08 17.57
N ASP A 226 0.63 4.93 17.51
CA ASP A 226 2.04 4.83 17.12
C ASP A 226 2.13 4.77 15.60
N LEU A 227 2.82 5.76 15.00
CA LEU A 227 2.92 5.93 13.56
C LEU A 227 4.20 5.32 12.96
N GLU A 228 5.10 4.77 13.75
CA GLU A 228 6.40 4.30 13.30
C GLU A 228 6.27 3.19 12.25
N ASN A 229 5.33 2.27 12.47
CA ASN A 229 5.07 1.11 11.63
C ASN A 229 3.95 1.31 10.59
N ILE A 230 3.58 2.58 10.29
CA ILE A 230 2.46 2.90 9.41
C ILE A 230 2.95 3.65 8.17
N TYR A 231 2.58 3.17 6.99
CA TYR A 231 2.90 3.75 5.70
C TYR A 231 1.65 4.39 5.09
N PHE A 232 1.55 5.72 5.19
CA PHE A 232 0.42 6.49 4.64
C PHE A 232 0.59 6.75 3.16
N THR A 233 -0.47 6.52 2.37
CA THR A 233 -0.48 6.88 0.95
C THR A 233 -0.53 8.40 0.76
N PRO A 234 -0.03 8.94 -0.38
CA PRO A 234 -0.06 10.39 -0.62
C PRO A 234 -1.46 10.99 -0.52
N ILE A 235 -2.48 10.30 -1.05
CA ILE A 235 -3.89 10.75 -1.06
C ILE A 235 -4.47 10.87 0.36
N TRP A 236 -3.95 10.11 1.34
CA TRP A 236 -4.38 10.25 2.75
C TRP A 236 -4.20 11.66 3.30
N PHE A 237 -3.21 12.41 2.80
CA PHE A 237 -2.92 13.79 3.21
C PHE A 237 -3.59 14.85 2.35
N SER A 238 -4.43 14.47 1.38
CA SER A 238 -5.21 15.43 0.59
C SER A 238 -6.18 16.23 1.46
N ASP A 239 -6.59 17.42 1.00
CA ASP A 239 -7.51 18.28 1.70
C ASP A 239 -8.82 17.60 2.05
N VAL A 240 -9.35 16.78 1.12
CA VAL A 240 -10.60 16.03 1.35
C VAL A 240 -10.47 15.10 2.56
N TRP A 241 -9.41 14.30 2.63
CA TRP A 241 -9.22 13.37 3.73
C TRP A 241 -8.82 14.05 5.03
N THR A 242 -8.10 15.16 4.96
CA THR A 242 -7.78 16.00 6.12
C THR A 242 -9.04 16.60 6.72
N MET A 243 -9.91 17.18 5.90
CA MET A 243 -11.19 17.71 6.36
C MET A 243 -12.10 16.63 6.96
N ARG A 244 -12.19 15.44 6.32
CA ARG A 244 -12.99 14.32 6.85
C ARG A 244 -12.54 13.90 8.23
N ARG A 245 -11.24 13.77 8.48
CA ARG A 245 -10.69 13.43 9.79
C ARG A 245 -11.01 14.50 10.85
N LEU A 246 -10.92 15.76 10.49
CA LEU A 246 -11.23 16.87 11.40
C LEU A 246 -12.72 16.86 11.80
N PHE A 247 -13.63 16.74 10.84
CA PHE A 247 -15.07 16.68 11.13
C PHE A 247 -15.47 15.43 11.92
N HIS A 248 -14.89 14.26 11.60
CA HIS A 248 -15.16 13.03 12.35
C HIS A 248 -14.72 13.16 13.82
N ASN A 249 -13.57 13.75 14.09
CA ASN A 249 -13.10 13.99 15.46
C ASN A 249 -14.01 14.97 16.22
N GLN A 250 -14.54 15.99 15.56
CA GLN A 250 -15.50 16.92 16.15
C GLN A 250 -16.84 16.24 16.47
N ASP A 251 -17.32 15.34 15.61
CA ASP A 251 -18.53 14.55 15.84
C ASP A 251 -18.40 13.58 17.02
N ILE A 252 -17.25 12.93 17.16
CA ILE A 252 -16.95 12.06 18.30
C ILE A 252 -16.94 12.86 19.61
N LEU A 253 -16.33 14.05 19.63
CA LEU A 253 -16.30 14.94 20.76
C LEU A 253 -17.72 15.43 21.10
N GLY A 254 -18.51 15.82 20.11
CA GLY A 254 -19.90 16.25 20.30
C GLY A 254 -20.81 15.13 20.82
N ARG A 255 -20.63 13.90 20.37
CA ARG A 255 -21.36 12.72 20.90
C ARG A 255 -20.97 12.41 22.35
N LYS A 256 -19.68 12.47 22.71
CA LYS A 256 -19.19 12.27 24.10
C LYS A 256 -19.75 13.32 25.06
N LEU A 257 -19.84 14.58 24.64
CA LEU A 257 -20.40 15.66 25.44
C LEU A 257 -21.92 15.48 25.65
N LYS A 258 -22.67 15.01 24.65
CA LYS A 258 -24.11 14.72 24.77
C LYS A 258 -24.42 13.52 25.68
N HIS A 259 -23.56 12.51 25.72
CA HIS A 259 -23.74 11.33 26.58
C HIS A 259 -23.15 11.54 27.99
N GLY A 260 -22.28 12.53 28.19
CA GLY A 260 -21.78 12.89 29.53
C GLY A 260 -22.72 13.78 30.34
N CYS A 261 -23.76 14.36 29.72
CA CYS A 261 -24.70 15.27 30.38
C CYS A 261 -26.02 14.60 30.80
N SER A 262 -26.13 13.27 30.72
CA SER A 262 -27.31 12.49 31.10
C SER A 262 -27.06 11.56 32.29
N ARG A 263 -26.18 11.94 33.21
CA ARG A 263 -26.05 11.31 34.55
C ARG A 263 -25.98 12.42 35.57
N ASP A 264 -27.12 12.91 35.95
CA ASP A 264 -27.45 13.46 37.25
C ASP A 264 -28.92 13.15 37.54
#